data_2b5d6ee603f970ce46245b9ea17c7048
#
_entry.id   2b5d6ee603f970ce46245b9ea17c7048
#
_cell.length_a   1.000
_cell.length_b   1.000
_cell.length_c   1.000
_cell.angle_alpha   90.00
_cell.angle_beta   90.00
_cell.angle_gamma   90.00
#
_symmetry.space_group_name_H-M   'P 1'
#
loop_
_entity.id
_entity.type
_entity.pdbx_description
1 polymer ?
#
loop_
_entity_poly.entity_id
_entity_poly.type
_entity_poly.pdbx_seq_one_letter_code
_entity_poly.pdbx_strand_id
1 'polypeptide(L)'
;MAITPTRYFIGKTEVPESLWMSTPDSLKYSTLKIEYDSLTVIETDLPMTHYLDSINGGYIIKKRSEEEISAIEKTLGISLKNHTTNVTVVSINDKAPQINLVKYADNSVITDFIVPGNCYLLSFWATWCGNCLIELKEEFIPSIANEFKDIPMFKFVPICIDSTESELEKFFKSTHGSKWHHLSQTTYLDTNRLANSKYAKSGIMPLNVVIGKDGVIKYIHSGKITAEEELSELRNAIIDGL
;
A
#
# COMPACT_ATOMS: atom_id res chain seq x y z
N MET A 1 -13.99 26.01 -22.60
CA MET A 1 -13.21 25.47 -21.48
C MET A 1 -11.80 25.18 -21.96
N ALA A 2 -10.79 25.74 -21.36
CA ALA A 2 -9.41 25.40 -21.69
C ALA A 2 -9.16 23.94 -21.26
N ILE A 3 -8.64 23.12 -22.18
CA ILE A 3 -8.29 21.73 -21.86
C ILE A 3 -7.03 21.80 -20.98
N THR A 4 -7.12 21.32 -19.76
CA THR A 4 -5.98 21.22 -18.85
C THR A 4 -4.97 20.23 -19.45
N PRO A 5 -3.70 20.64 -19.72
CA PRO A 5 -2.71 19.72 -20.27
C PRO A 5 -2.46 18.55 -19.29
N THR A 6 -2.28 17.36 -19.84
CA THR A 6 -1.99 16.15 -19.05
C THR A 6 -0.55 15.70 -19.33
N ARG A 7 0.23 15.42 -18.28
CA ARG A 7 1.59 14.87 -18.38
C ARG A 7 1.59 13.45 -17.81
N TYR A 8 2.29 12.57 -18.49
CA TYR A 8 2.35 11.14 -18.16
C TYR A 8 3.75 10.76 -17.72
N PHE A 9 3.85 9.98 -16.64
CA PHE A 9 5.12 9.52 -16.06
C PHE A 9 5.11 8.01 -15.87
N ILE A 10 6.28 7.38 -16.10
CA ILE A 10 6.57 6.02 -15.69
C ILE A 10 7.75 6.11 -14.72
N GLY A 11 7.50 5.82 -13.44
CA GLY A 11 8.37 6.16 -12.34
C GLY A 11 8.63 7.69 -12.33
N LYS A 12 9.89 8.11 -12.30
CA LYS A 12 10.26 9.55 -12.31
C LYS A 12 10.48 10.13 -13.71
N THR A 13 10.20 9.36 -14.77
CA THR A 13 10.48 9.76 -16.15
C THR A 13 9.20 10.17 -16.87
N GLU A 14 9.17 11.41 -17.39
CA GLU A 14 8.10 11.86 -18.25
C GLU A 14 8.15 11.12 -19.59
N VAL A 15 7.01 10.60 -20.01
CA VAL A 15 6.87 9.82 -21.25
C VAL A 15 5.78 10.39 -22.14
N PRO A 16 5.84 10.14 -23.47
CA PRO A 16 4.74 10.49 -24.37
C PRO A 16 3.44 9.75 -23.95
N GLU A 17 2.30 10.45 -24.10
CA GLU A 17 0.97 9.87 -23.88
C GLU A 17 0.77 8.56 -24.63
N SER A 18 1.26 8.47 -25.88
CA SER A 18 1.17 7.27 -26.69
C SER A 18 1.84 6.04 -26.05
N LEU A 19 2.99 6.23 -25.41
CA LEU A 19 3.66 5.13 -24.69
C LEU A 19 2.87 4.77 -23.43
N TRP A 20 2.41 5.76 -22.67
CA TRP A 20 1.63 5.50 -21.45
C TRP A 20 0.32 4.79 -21.77
N MET A 21 -0.41 5.23 -22.80
CA MET A 21 -1.67 4.62 -23.24
C MET A 21 -1.49 3.20 -23.80
N SER A 22 -0.38 2.94 -24.50
CA SER A 22 -0.07 1.59 -25.03
C SER A 22 0.49 0.64 -23.97
N THR A 23 0.85 1.14 -22.78
CA THR A 23 1.33 0.29 -21.68
C THR A 23 0.17 -0.55 -21.15
N PRO A 24 0.28 -1.91 -21.16
CA PRO A 24 -0.75 -2.78 -20.60
C PRO A 24 -1.05 -2.47 -19.14
N ASP A 25 -2.31 -2.54 -18.75
CA ASP A 25 -2.70 -2.27 -17.34
C ASP A 25 -2.04 -3.23 -16.34
N SER A 26 -1.71 -4.44 -16.78
CA SER A 26 -0.91 -5.40 -15.99
C SER A 26 0.51 -4.92 -15.66
N LEU A 27 1.03 -3.94 -16.40
CA LEU A 27 2.33 -3.31 -16.17
C LEU A 27 2.23 -1.94 -15.49
N LYS A 28 1.04 -1.39 -15.33
CA LYS A 28 0.78 -0.16 -14.57
C LYS A 28 0.57 -0.51 -13.12
N TYR A 29 1.67 -0.76 -12.39
CA TYR A 29 1.64 -1.33 -11.05
C TYR A 29 0.96 -0.42 -10.02
N SER A 30 1.16 0.89 -10.15
CA SER A 30 0.58 1.90 -9.27
C SER A 30 0.31 3.13 -10.13
N THR A 31 -0.95 3.51 -10.28
CA THR A 31 -1.29 4.71 -11.05
C THR A 31 -1.85 5.78 -10.13
N LEU A 32 -1.17 6.91 -10.10
CA LEU A 32 -1.56 8.11 -9.36
C LEU A 32 -1.99 9.20 -10.35
N LYS A 33 -3.17 9.77 -10.16
CA LYS A 33 -3.62 10.95 -10.87
C LYS A 33 -3.64 12.13 -9.91
N ILE A 34 -2.87 13.18 -10.22
CA ILE A 34 -2.82 14.41 -9.46
C ILE A 34 -3.35 15.56 -10.34
N GLU A 35 -4.33 16.29 -9.85
CA GLU A 35 -4.92 17.43 -10.54
C GLU A 35 -4.46 18.73 -9.86
N TYR A 36 -3.93 19.62 -10.67
CA TYR A 36 -3.59 20.99 -10.31
C TYR A 36 -4.51 21.95 -11.08
N ASP A 37 -4.58 23.22 -10.69
CA ASP A 37 -5.42 24.23 -11.35
C ASP A 37 -5.21 24.33 -12.88
N SER A 38 -3.99 24.06 -13.34
CA SER A 38 -3.60 24.21 -14.76
C SER A 38 -2.90 22.97 -15.36
N LEU A 39 -2.81 21.87 -14.65
CA LEU A 39 -2.07 20.68 -15.08
C LEU A 39 -2.64 19.41 -14.43
N THR A 40 -2.79 18.34 -15.21
CA THR A 40 -3.03 16.97 -14.71
C THR A 40 -1.74 16.16 -14.87
N VAL A 41 -1.32 15.47 -13.82
CA VAL A 41 -0.19 14.53 -13.83
C VAL A 41 -0.71 13.13 -13.61
N ILE A 42 -0.32 12.19 -14.48
CA ILE A 42 -0.63 10.77 -14.34
C ILE A 42 0.70 10.02 -14.27
N GLU A 43 0.97 9.42 -13.13
CA GLU A 43 2.19 8.66 -12.86
C GLU A 43 1.87 7.19 -12.63
N THR A 44 2.70 6.29 -13.15
CA THR A 44 2.61 4.85 -12.88
C THR A 44 4.00 4.25 -12.68
N ASP A 45 4.09 3.25 -11.82
CA ASP A 45 5.30 2.46 -11.64
C ASP A 45 5.23 1.17 -12.46
N LEU A 46 6.40 0.66 -12.86
CA LEU A 46 6.52 -0.67 -13.47
C LEU A 46 6.80 -1.73 -12.41
N PRO A 47 6.33 -2.98 -12.61
CA PRO A 47 6.77 -4.11 -11.79
C PRO A 47 8.29 -4.26 -11.84
N MET A 48 8.91 -4.77 -10.77
CA MET A 48 10.37 -5.00 -10.70
C MET A 48 10.93 -5.89 -11.81
N THR A 49 10.07 -6.69 -12.45
CA THR A 49 10.42 -7.53 -13.61
C THR A 49 10.58 -6.74 -14.90
N HIS A 50 10.25 -5.44 -14.89
CA HIS A 50 10.30 -4.57 -16.06
C HIS A 50 11.07 -3.27 -15.74
N TYR A 51 11.50 -2.59 -16.79
CA TYR A 51 12.15 -1.28 -16.68
C TYR A 51 11.90 -0.45 -17.95
N LEU A 52 12.01 0.86 -17.80
CA LEU A 52 11.95 1.82 -18.89
C LEU A 52 13.35 1.98 -19.49
N ASP A 53 13.48 1.73 -20.79
CA ASP A 53 14.74 1.87 -21.52
C ASP A 53 14.66 3.03 -22.51
N SER A 54 15.73 3.81 -22.62
CA SER A 54 15.82 4.94 -23.54
C SER A 54 16.44 4.48 -24.87
N ILE A 55 15.73 4.62 -25.98
CA ILE A 55 16.20 4.22 -27.32
C ILE A 55 15.91 5.35 -28.31
N ASN A 56 16.95 5.82 -28.99
CA ASN A 56 16.84 6.80 -30.08
C ASN A 56 16.01 8.06 -29.75
N GLY A 57 16.14 8.57 -28.51
CA GLY A 57 15.41 9.75 -28.06
C GLY A 57 13.96 9.47 -27.63
N GLY A 58 13.55 8.23 -27.55
CA GLY A 58 12.27 7.77 -27.00
C GLY A 58 12.46 6.76 -25.88
N TYR A 59 11.34 6.16 -25.43
CA TYR A 59 11.34 5.16 -24.37
C TYR A 59 10.58 3.91 -24.80
N ILE A 60 11.04 2.74 -24.34
CA ILE A 60 10.33 1.47 -24.43
C ILE A 60 10.34 0.75 -23.09
N ILE A 61 9.31 -0.05 -22.82
CA ILE A 61 9.27 -0.91 -21.64
C ILE A 61 9.86 -2.25 -22.00
N LYS A 62 10.90 -2.65 -21.24
CA LYS A 62 11.57 -3.96 -21.40
C LYS A 62 11.35 -4.84 -20.18
N LYS A 63 11.23 -6.14 -20.43
CA LYS A 63 11.30 -7.16 -19.38
C LYS A 63 12.76 -7.44 -19.05
N ARG A 64 13.09 -7.58 -17.76
CA ARG A 64 14.43 -7.97 -17.29
C ARG A 64 14.73 -9.42 -17.65
N SER A 65 16.00 -9.73 -17.84
CA SER A 65 16.44 -11.12 -18.02
C SER A 65 16.26 -11.93 -16.72
N GLU A 66 16.26 -13.25 -16.83
CA GLU A 66 16.15 -14.14 -15.66
C GLU A 66 17.34 -13.94 -14.70
N GLU A 67 18.54 -13.62 -15.23
CA GLU A 67 19.73 -13.33 -14.43
C GLU A 67 19.56 -12.04 -13.65
N GLU A 68 19.06 -10.97 -14.28
CA GLU A 68 18.78 -9.69 -13.60
C GLU A 68 17.71 -9.87 -12.52
N ILE A 69 16.64 -10.61 -12.80
CA ILE A 69 15.59 -10.93 -11.84
C ILE A 69 16.18 -11.72 -10.66
N SER A 70 16.99 -12.75 -10.93
CA SER A 70 17.63 -13.56 -9.89
C SER A 70 18.59 -12.76 -9.01
N ALA A 71 19.33 -11.80 -9.59
CA ALA A 71 20.19 -10.91 -8.83
C ALA A 71 19.38 -9.98 -7.90
N ILE A 72 18.25 -9.45 -8.36
CA ILE A 72 17.34 -8.64 -7.55
C ILE A 72 16.76 -9.48 -6.41
N GLU A 73 16.26 -10.69 -6.71
CA GLU A 73 15.71 -11.62 -5.72
C GLU A 73 16.73 -11.91 -4.60
N LYS A 74 17.96 -12.21 -4.98
CA LYS A 74 19.06 -12.47 -4.03
C LYS A 74 19.37 -11.26 -3.16
N THR A 75 19.40 -10.06 -3.75
CA THR A 75 19.73 -8.82 -3.04
C THR A 75 18.63 -8.44 -2.05
N LEU A 76 17.36 -8.65 -2.41
CA LEU A 76 16.22 -8.26 -1.60
C LEU A 76 15.67 -9.38 -0.70
N GLY A 77 16.18 -10.61 -0.85
CA GLY A 77 15.68 -11.78 -0.12
C GLY A 77 14.23 -12.16 -0.48
N ILE A 78 13.79 -11.85 -1.70
CA ILE A 78 12.42 -12.09 -2.19
C ILE A 78 12.43 -12.98 -3.42
N SER A 79 11.28 -13.57 -3.78
CA SER A 79 11.11 -14.27 -5.06
C SER A 79 10.18 -13.48 -5.98
N LEU A 80 10.69 -13.04 -7.14
CA LEU A 80 9.92 -12.35 -8.18
C LEU A 80 9.30 -13.33 -9.18
N LYS A 81 9.75 -14.59 -9.19
CA LYS A 81 9.25 -15.62 -10.12
C LYS A 81 7.78 -15.97 -9.94
N ASN A 82 7.24 -15.72 -8.75
CA ASN A 82 5.83 -15.94 -8.43
C ASN A 82 4.96 -14.70 -8.63
N HIS A 83 5.53 -13.58 -9.12
CA HIS A 83 4.80 -12.34 -9.40
C HIS A 83 4.25 -12.22 -10.82
N THR A 84 4.11 -13.32 -11.55
CA THR A 84 3.29 -13.35 -12.75
C THR A 84 1.81 -13.32 -12.34
N THR A 85 1.26 -12.11 -12.21
CA THR A 85 -0.09 -11.70 -12.63
C THR A 85 -1.30 -12.61 -12.33
N ASN A 86 -1.28 -13.41 -11.28
CA ASN A 86 -2.49 -13.81 -10.60
C ASN A 86 -2.50 -13.14 -9.22
N VAL A 87 -2.58 -11.81 -9.20
CA VAL A 87 -3.02 -11.11 -7.99
C VAL A 87 -4.49 -11.50 -7.84
N THR A 88 -4.71 -12.60 -7.15
CA THR A 88 -6.02 -12.96 -6.64
C THR A 88 -6.33 -11.91 -5.60
N VAL A 89 -7.01 -10.86 -6.03
CA VAL A 89 -7.48 -9.85 -5.11
C VAL A 89 -8.49 -10.54 -4.24
N VAL A 90 -8.16 -10.56 -2.99
CA VAL A 90 -9.00 -11.14 -1.95
C VAL A 90 -10.33 -10.38 -1.84
N SER A 91 -11.36 -11.08 -1.45
CA SER A 91 -12.69 -10.57 -1.16
C SER A 91 -13.05 -10.86 0.30
N ILE A 92 -14.10 -10.22 0.80
CA ILE A 92 -14.69 -10.59 2.09
C ILE A 92 -15.06 -12.07 2.04
N ASN A 93 -14.79 -12.79 3.13
CA ASN A 93 -14.91 -14.23 3.32
C ASN A 93 -13.80 -15.08 2.69
N ASP A 94 -12.83 -14.49 1.99
CA ASP A 94 -11.63 -15.23 1.58
C ASP A 94 -10.68 -15.40 2.77
N LYS A 95 -9.83 -16.44 2.67
CA LYS A 95 -8.71 -16.60 3.61
C LYS A 95 -7.67 -15.51 3.35
N ALA A 96 -7.24 -14.83 4.40
CA ALA A 96 -6.24 -13.79 4.30
C ALA A 96 -4.90 -14.37 3.80
N PRO A 97 -4.27 -13.75 2.79
CA PRO A 97 -2.94 -14.15 2.34
C PRO A 97 -1.89 -13.80 3.41
N GLN A 98 -0.87 -14.64 3.55
CA GLN A 98 0.27 -14.32 4.38
C GLN A 98 1.05 -13.13 3.82
N ILE A 99 1.51 -12.27 4.71
CA ILE A 99 2.32 -11.10 4.39
C ILE A 99 3.59 -11.06 5.24
N ASN A 100 4.62 -10.43 4.70
CA ASN A 100 5.87 -10.17 5.40
C ASN A 100 5.99 -8.67 5.59
N LEU A 101 6.34 -8.26 6.79
CA LEU A 101 6.45 -6.84 7.16
C LEU A 101 7.76 -6.60 7.91
N VAL A 102 8.22 -5.36 7.86
CA VAL A 102 9.35 -4.89 8.67
C VAL A 102 8.82 -3.95 9.74
N LYS A 103 9.11 -4.22 11.01
CA LYS A 103 8.71 -3.31 12.08
C LYS A 103 9.60 -2.08 12.08
N TYR A 104 9.00 -0.89 11.99
CA TYR A 104 9.76 0.37 11.91
C TYR A 104 10.60 0.64 13.16
N ALA A 105 10.09 0.33 14.36
CA ALA A 105 10.73 0.68 15.63
C ALA A 105 12.09 -0.02 15.87
N ASP A 106 12.31 -1.21 15.32
CA ASP A 106 13.49 -2.03 15.60
C ASP A 106 14.04 -2.77 14.37
N ASN A 107 13.48 -2.51 13.19
CA ASN A 107 13.84 -3.13 11.90
C ASN A 107 13.72 -4.66 11.87
N SER A 108 12.96 -5.25 12.79
CA SER A 108 12.73 -6.69 12.78
C SER A 108 11.85 -7.09 11.60
N VAL A 109 12.30 -8.11 10.85
CA VAL A 109 11.54 -8.71 9.75
C VAL A 109 10.63 -9.77 10.33
N ILE A 110 9.33 -9.64 10.05
CA ILE A 110 8.32 -10.62 10.47
C ILE A 110 7.76 -11.29 9.22
N THR A 111 8.03 -12.58 9.08
CA THR A 111 7.46 -13.44 8.05
C THR A 111 6.16 -14.06 8.56
N ASP A 112 5.26 -14.41 7.63
CA ASP A 112 3.98 -15.03 7.96
C ASP A 112 3.24 -14.28 9.08
N PHE A 113 3.08 -12.96 8.87
CA PHE A 113 2.59 -12.01 9.87
C PHE A 113 1.20 -12.36 10.41
N ILE A 114 0.32 -12.96 9.58
CA ILE A 114 -1.04 -13.30 9.97
C ILE A 114 -1.06 -14.64 10.72
N VAL A 115 -1.17 -14.56 12.03
CA VAL A 115 -1.19 -15.73 12.93
C VAL A 115 -2.64 -16.04 13.30
N PRO A 116 -3.14 -17.27 13.07
CA PRO A 116 -4.47 -17.71 13.51
C PRO A 116 -4.67 -17.48 15.01
N GLY A 117 -5.90 -17.18 15.40
CA GLY A 117 -6.25 -16.84 16.79
C GLY A 117 -6.17 -15.34 17.11
N ASN A 118 -5.61 -14.51 16.21
CA ASN A 118 -5.64 -13.06 16.35
C ASN A 118 -6.63 -12.43 15.37
N CYS A 119 -7.29 -11.36 15.81
CA CYS A 119 -8.07 -10.45 14.97
C CYS A 119 -7.19 -9.24 14.63
N TYR A 120 -7.05 -8.92 13.35
CA TYR A 120 -6.21 -7.82 12.87
C TYR A 120 -7.06 -6.73 12.24
N LEU A 121 -6.77 -5.48 12.57
CA LEU A 121 -7.11 -4.32 11.77
C LEU A 121 -5.82 -3.84 11.08
N LEU A 122 -5.64 -4.18 9.80
CA LEU A 122 -4.57 -3.68 8.97
C LEU A 122 -4.99 -2.34 8.37
N SER A 123 -4.20 -1.29 8.56
CA SER A 123 -4.44 0.02 7.97
C SER A 123 -3.23 0.42 7.13
N PHE A 124 -3.35 0.28 5.82
CA PHE A 124 -2.27 0.66 4.88
C PHE A 124 -2.32 2.16 4.61
N TRP A 125 -1.17 2.80 4.69
CA TRP A 125 -1.04 4.24 4.56
C TRP A 125 0.30 4.66 3.94
N ALA A 126 0.46 5.94 3.62
CA ALA A 126 1.71 6.51 3.16
C ALA A 126 1.88 7.96 3.65
N THR A 127 3.12 8.42 3.76
CA THR A 127 3.44 9.77 4.24
C THR A 127 2.91 10.88 3.33
N TRP A 128 2.78 10.60 2.04
CA TRP A 128 2.23 11.50 1.02
C TRP A 128 0.69 11.42 0.89
N CYS A 129 0.05 10.45 1.55
CA CYS A 129 -1.39 10.22 1.43
C CYS A 129 -2.18 11.08 2.44
N GLY A 130 -2.67 12.24 2.02
CA GLY A 130 -3.41 13.15 2.90
C GLY A 130 -4.65 12.53 3.54
N ASN A 131 -5.44 11.72 2.81
CA ASN A 131 -6.60 11.01 3.34
C ASN A 131 -6.20 9.96 4.38
N CYS A 132 -5.09 9.25 4.17
CA CYS A 132 -4.55 8.30 5.14
C CYS A 132 -4.18 9.01 6.46
N LEU A 133 -3.52 10.16 6.35
CA LEU A 133 -3.12 10.95 7.49
C LEU A 133 -4.32 11.49 8.28
N ILE A 134 -5.45 11.77 7.62
CA ILE A 134 -6.69 12.14 8.29
C ILE A 134 -7.24 10.96 9.09
N GLU A 135 -7.31 9.77 8.49
CA GLU A 135 -7.83 8.56 9.17
C GLU A 135 -6.96 8.08 10.32
N LEU A 136 -5.64 8.29 10.24
CA LEU A 136 -4.68 7.89 11.28
C LEU A 136 -4.50 8.93 12.38
N LYS A 137 -5.31 9.99 12.44
CA LYS A 137 -5.39 10.84 13.63
C LYS A 137 -5.96 10.06 14.80
N GLU A 138 -5.53 10.42 16.02
CA GLU A 138 -5.92 9.73 17.25
C GLU A 138 -7.45 9.60 17.43
N GLU A 139 -8.19 10.57 16.95
CA GLU A 139 -9.65 10.65 17.09
C GLU A 139 -10.42 9.83 16.03
N PHE A 140 -9.76 9.13 15.09
CA PHE A 140 -10.43 8.41 14.01
C PHE A 140 -10.17 6.89 14.07
N ILE A 141 -9.44 6.28 13.11
CA ILE A 141 -9.15 4.82 13.14
C ILE A 141 -8.45 4.37 14.44
N PRO A 142 -7.44 5.11 14.98
CA PRO A 142 -6.86 4.76 16.27
C PRO A 142 -7.86 4.79 17.43
N SER A 143 -8.87 5.68 17.40
CA SER A 143 -9.94 5.70 18.41
C SER A 143 -10.76 4.40 18.39
N ILE A 144 -11.17 3.93 17.19
CA ILE A 144 -11.85 2.64 17.06
C ILE A 144 -10.95 1.51 17.56
N ALA A 145 -9.69 1.47 17.13
CA ALA A 145 -8.74 0.46 17.58
C ALA A 145 -8.57 0.45 19.11
N ASN A 146 -8.62 1.64 19.74
CA ASN A 146 -8.52 1.77 21.19
C ASN A 146 -9.71 1.18 21.96
N GLU A 147 -10.89 1.06 21.35
CA GLU A 147 -12.03 0.39 21.96
C GLU A 147 -11.74 -1.11 22.24
N PHE A 148 -10.85 -1.71 21.44
CA PHE A 148 -10.50 -3.12 21.51
C PHE A 148 -9.10 -3.41 22.10
N LYS A 149 -8.37 -2.39 22.55
CA LYS A 149 -6.96 -2.49 22.99
C LYS A 149 -6.71 -3.50 24.10
N ASP A 150 -7.71 -3.69 24.99
CA ASP A 150 -7.62 -4.60 26.15
C ASP A 150 -7.98 -6.04 25.79
N ILE A 151 -8.32 -6.32 24.52
CA ILE A 151 -8.58 -7.66 24.02
C ILE A 151 -7.25 -8.24 23.51
N PRO A 152 -6.65 -9.25 24.18
CA PRO A 152 -5.30 -9.71 23.86
C PRO A 152 -5.10 -10.20 22.43
N MET A 153 -6.17 -10.72 21.80
CA MET A 153 -6.14 -11.23 20.43
C MET A 153 -6.34 -10.13 19.38
N PHE A 154 -6.77 -8.94 19.75
CA PHE A 154 -6.90 -7.82 18.79
C PHE A 154 -5.55 -7.15 18.53
N LYS A 155 -5.26 -6.88 17.26
CA LYS A 155 -4.05 -6.21 16.80
C LYS A 155 -4.38 -5.11 15.81
N PHE A 156 -4.14 -3.86 16.19
CA PHE A 156 -4.12 -2.74 15.26
C PHE A 156 -2.74 -2.62 14.62
N VAL A 157 -2.68 -2.63 13.29
CA VAL A 157 -1.44 -2.74 12.52
C VAL A 157 -1.42 -1.65 11.44
N PRO A 158 -0.90 -0.45 11.73
CA PRO A 158 -0.64 0.55 10.70
C PRO A 158 0.55 0.11 9.85
N ILE A 159 0.35 0.03 8.52
CA ILE A 159 1.35 -0.44 7.56
C ILE A 159 1.66 0.68 6.57
N CYS A 160 2.88 1.20 6.63
CA CYS A 160 3.35 2.22 5.71
C CYS A 160 3.86 1.58 4.41
N ILE A 161 3.36 2.07 3.27
CA ILE A 161 3.75 1.58 1.94
C ILE A 161 4.78 2.48 1.25
N ASP A 162 5.41 3.39 1.97
CA ASP A 162 6.50 4.21 1.44
C ASP A 162 7.70 3.34 1.04
N SER A 163 8.44 3.82 0.06
CA SER A 163 9.49 3.01 -0.57
C SER A 163 10.68 2.72 0.35
N THR A 164 10.92 3.57 1.36
CA THR A 164 12.08 3.45 2.25
C THR A 164 11.77 3.84 3.70
N GLU A 165 12.47 3.20 4.63
CA GLU A 165 12.53 3.60 6.04
C GLU A 165 12.94 5.07 6.21
N SER A 166 13.89 5.54 5.39
CA SER A 166 14.37 6.93 5.43
C SER A 166 13.29 7.96 5.12
N GLU A 167 12.33 7.67 4.25
CA GLU A 167 11.20 8.55 3.97
C GLU A 167 10.29 8.65 5.18
N LEU A 168 9.99 7.54 5.82
CA LEU A 168 9.17 7.49 7.02
C LEU A 168 9.86 8.19 8.20
N GLU A 169 11.18 7.99 8.36
CA GLU A 169 11.97 8.69 9.39
C GLU A 169 11.95 10.22 9.19
N LYS A 170 12.17 10.68 7.95
CA LYS A 170 12.07 12.11 7.61
C LYS A 170 10.68 12.66 7.91
N PHE A 171 9.64 11.89 7.60
CA PHE A 171 8.27 12.27 7.89
C PHE A 171 8.08 12.49 9.38
N PHE A 172 8.36 11.51 10.24
CA PHE A 172 8.17 11.64 11.70
C PHE A 172 9.01 12.75 12.34
N LYS A 173 10.18 13.06 11.77
CA LYS A 173 11.04 14.18 12.23
C LYS A 173 10.59 15.55 11.73
N SER A 174 9.71 15.62 10.74
CA SER A 174 9.22 16.86 10.17
C SER A 174 8.19 17.52 11.10
N THR A 175 8.06 18.84 11.03
CA THR A 175 7.01 19.60 11.75
C THR A 175 5.61 19.11 11.40
N HIS A 176 5.39 18.72 10.14
CA HIS A 176 4.11 18.17 9.70
C HIS A 176 3.87 16.77 10.30
N GLY A 177 4.81 15.86 10.14
CA GLY A 177 4.69 14.46 10.53
C GLY A 177 4.75 14.21 12.04
N SER A 178 5.27 15.16 12.83
CA SER A 178 5.34 15.03 14.29
C SER A 178 3.98 14.78 14.95
N LYS A 179 2.89 15.21 14.32
CA LYS A 179 1.50 14.95 14.77
C LYS A 179 1.12 13.47 14.75
N TRP A 180 1.82 12.65 13.98
CA TRP A 180 1.62 11.19 13.86
C TRP A 180 2.73 10.40 14.53
N HIS A 181 3.56 11.04 15.37
CA HIS A 181 4.68 10.37 16.04
C HIS A 181 4.21 9.20 16.93
N HIS A 182 2.97 9.21 17.41
CA HIS A 182 2.37 8.10 18.15
C HIS A 182 2.37 6.77 17.35
N LEU A 183 2.37 6.84 16.01
CA LEU A 183 2.46 5.65 15.16
C LEU A 183 3.86 5.08 15.04
N SER A 184 4.92 5.81 15.41
CA SER A 184 6.31 5.40 15.17
C SER A 184 6.68 4.07 15.84
N GLN A 185 6.05 3.73 16.95
CA GLN A 185 6.31 2.48 17.67
C GLN A 185 5.50 1.29 17.16
N THR A 186 4.39 1.55 16.47
CA THR A 186 3.44 0.52 16.04
C THR A 186 3.42 0.31 14.53
N THR A 187 4.00 1.23 13.75
CA THR A 187 4.03 1.15 12.29
C THR A 187 4.94 0.02 11.81
N TYR A 188 4.46 -0.65 10.79
CA TYR A 188 5.22 -1.60 9.97
C TYR A 188 5.46 -1.02 8.58
N LEU A 189 6.52 -1.47 7.91
CA LEU A 189 6.83 -1.13 6.53
C LEU A 189 6.45 -2.30 5.61
N ASP A 190 5.74 -1.98 4.56
CA ASP A 190 5.49 -2.87 3.42
C ASP A 190 6.45 -2.51 2.29
N THR A 191 7.69 -2.94 2.41
CA THR A 191 8.72 -2.67 1.42
C THR A 191 8.30 -3.23 0.05
N ASN A 192 8.32 -2.37 -0.96
CA ASN A 192 7.89 -2.68 -2.33
C ASN A 192 6.38 -2.98 -2.50
N ARG A 193 5.55 -2.61 -1.54
CA ARG A 193 4.08 -2.77 -1.57
C ARG A 193 3.60 -4.22 -1.78
N LEU A 194 4.40 -5.20 -1.36
CA LEU A 194 4.10 -6.62 -1.56
C LEU A 194 2.90 -7.10 -0.75
N ALA A 195 2.74 -6.57 0.47
CA ALA A 195 1.58 -6.87 1.30
C ALA A 195 0.33 -6.14 0.78
N ASN A 196 0.44 -4.84 0.49
CA ASN A 196 -0.66 -4.03 -0.03
C ASN A 196 -1.25 -4.61 -1.32
N SER A 197 -0.41 -5.05 -2.27
CA SER A 197 -0.84 -5.61 -3.55
C SER A 197 -1.69 -6.88 -3.43
N LYS A 198 -1.60 -7.61 -2.30
CA LYS A 198 -2.42 -8.79 -2.04
C LYS A 198 -3.86 -8.44 -1.66
N TYR A 199 -4.10 -7.25 -1.14
CA TYR A 199 -5.41 -6.81 -0.65
C TYR A 199 -6.08 -5.75 -1.55
N ALA A 200 -5.33 -4.96 -2.32
CA ALA A 200 -5.87 -3.88 -3.13
C ALA A 200 -5.65 -4.07 -4.64
N LYS A 201 -6.73 -4.03 -5.42
CA LYS A 201 -6.67 -4.03 -6.90
C LYS A 201 -6.14 -2.72 -7.49
N SER A 202 -6.45 -1.60 -6.84
CA SER A 202 -6.45 -0.28 -7.48
C SER A 202 -5.35 0.64 -6.98
N GLY A 203 -4.56 0.23 -5.98
CA GLY A 203 -3.63 1.15 -5.32
C GLY A 203 -4.29 2.35 -4.63
N ILE A 204 -5.63 2.35 -4.52
CA ILE A 204 -6.37 3.41 -3.80
C ILE A 204 -6.05 3.32 -2.31
N MET A 205 -5.69 4.47 -1.75
CA MET A 205 -5.32 4.62 -0.34
C MET A 205 -6.21 5.66 0.33
N PRO A 206 -6.46 5.56 1.63
CA PRO A 206 -6.10 4.46 2.54
C PRO A 206 -6.76 3.13 2.18
N LEU A 207 -6.25 2.03 2.74
CA LEU A 207 -6.85 0.71 2.63
C LEU A 207 -6.93 0.11 4.03
N ASN A 208 -8.15 -0.20 4.47
CA ASN A 208 -8.42 -0.82 5.77
C ASN A 208 -8.93 -2.25 5.57
N VAL A 209 -8.35 -3.22 6.27
CA VAL A 209 -8.71 -4.64 6.20
C VAL A 209 -8.86 -5.21 7.60
N VAL A 210 -9.99 -5.86 7.86
CA VAL A 210 -10.16 -6.65 9.08
C VAL A 210 -10.04 -8.14 8.76
N ILE A 211 -9.17 -8.83 9.51
CA ILE A 211 -8.98 -10.28 9.43
C ILE A 211 -9.38 -10.86 10.78
N GLY A 212 -10.34 -11.78 10.77
CA GLY A 212 -10.81 -12.43 11.99
C GLY A 212 -9.82 -13.46 12.53
N LYS A 213 -10.04 -13.92 13.76
CA LYS A 213 -9.22 -14.96 14.43
C LYS A 213 -9.20 -16.29 13.69
N ASP A 214 -10.15 -16.54 12.81
CA ASP A 214 -10.22 -17.69 11.89
C ASP A 214 -9.32 -17.53 10.65
N GLY A 215 -8.65 -16.37 10.52
CA GLY A 215 -7.81 -16.01 9.36
C GLY A 215 -8.62 -15.61 8.14
N VAL A 216 -9.92 -15.32 8.28
CA VAL A 216 -10.82 -14.95 7.21
C VAL A 216 -11.01 -13.42 7.19
N ILE A 217 -11.05 -12.85 5.99
CA ILE A 217 -11.28 -11.41 5.80
C ILE A 217 -12.74 -11.07 6.11
N LYS A 218 -12.95 -10.17 7.06
CA LYS A 218 -14.26 -9.69 7.50
C LYS A 218 -14.63 -8.34 6.87
N TYR A 219 -13.62 -7.54 6.47
CA TYR A 219 -13.83 -6.20 5.93
C TYR A 219 -12.69 -5.80 5.01
N ILE A 220 -13.00 -5.12 3.93
CA ILE A 220 -12.04 -4.43 3.06
C ILE A 220 -12.67 -3.12 2.60
N HIS A 221 -11.99 -2.01 2.87
CA HIS A 221 -12.40 -0.70 2.39
C HIS A 221 -11.20 0.03 1.79
N SER A 222 -11.34 0.46 0.53
CA SER A 222 -10.34 1.25 -0.19
C SER A 222 -10.84 2.68 -0.38
N GLY A 223 -10.01 3.63 -0.04
CA GLY A 223 -10.36 5.05 -0.03
C GLY A 223 -10.73 5.53 1.37
N LYS A 224 -10.90 6.85 1.49
CA LYS A 224 -11.22 7.47 2.77
C LYS A 224 -12.61 7.05 3.26
N ILE A 225 -12.70 6.62 4.50
CA ILE A 225 -13.97 6.45 5.20
C ILE A 225 -14.57 7.83 5.45
N THR A 226 -15.81 8.05 5.02
CA THR A 226 -16.46 9.37 5.07
C THR A 226 -17.81 9.36 5.80
N ALA A 227 -18.43 8.20 5.91
CA ALA A 227 -19.75 8.02 6.50
C ALA A 227 -19.68 7.30 7.85
N GLU A 228 -20.59 7.62 8.76
CA GLU A 228 -20.70 6.95 10.07
C GLU A 228 -21.09 5.48 9.92
N GLU A 229 -21.84 5.15 8.86
CA GLU A 229 -22.19 3.77 8.50
C GLU A 229 -20.91 2.95 8.21
N GLU A 230 -19.96 3.50 7.45
CA GLU A 230 -18.68 2.83 7.12
C GLU A 230 -17.83 2.59 8.38
N LEU A 231 -17.84 3.54 9.34
CA LEU A 231 -17.19 3.35 10.63
C LEU A 231 -17.87 2.27 11.48
N SER A 232 -19.19 2.22 11.42
CA SER A 232 -19.98 1.19 12.11
C SER A 232 -19.74 -0.18 11.49
N GLU A 233 -19.63 -0.29 10.17
CA GLU A 233 -19.26 -1.52 9.46
C GLU A 233 -17.88 -2.00 9.87
N LEU A 234 -16.88 -1.11 9.92
CA LEU A 234 -15.52 -1.43 10.39
C LEU A 234 -15.54 -1.97 11.83
N ARG A 235 -16.27 -1.29 12.74
CA ARG A 235 -16.39 -1.71 14.14
C ARG A 235 -17.07 -3.09 14.26
N ASN A 236 -18.15 -3.30 13.54
CA ASN A 236 -18.87 -4.58 13.51
C ASN A 236 -17.99 -5.71 12.97
N ALA A 237 -17.22 -5.44 11.92
CA ALA A 237 -16.29 -6.43 11.36
C ALA A 237 -15.19 -6.83 12.37
N ILE A 238 -14.72 -5.91 13.22
CA ILE A 238 -13.78 -6.24 14.31
C ILE A 238 -14.48 -7.13 15.34
N ILE A 239 -15.70 -6.79 15.74
CA ILE A 239 -16.50 -7.58 16.70
C ILE A 239 -16.71 -9.01 16.16
N ASP A 240 -17.11 -9.14 14.90
CA ASP A 240 -17.34 -10.44 14.23
C ASP A 240 -16.03 -11.24 14.04
N GLY A 241 -14.89 -10.55 14.01
CA GLY A 241 -13.56 -11.15 13.89
C GLY A 241 -12.98 -11.68 15.22
N LEU A 242 -13.48 -11.19 16.35
CA LEU A 242 -13.05 -11.57 17.71
C LEU A 242 -13.70 -12.87 18.18
#